data_e1d7a2f0dc7f3bba5e422ef4df9713ad
#
_entry.id   e1d7a2f0dc7f3bba5e422ef4df9713ad
#
_cell.length_a   1.000
_cell.length_b   1.000
_cell.length_c   1.000
_cell.angle_alpha   90.00
_cell.angle_beta   90.00
_cell.angle_gamma   90.00
#
_symmetry.space_group_name_H-M   'P 1'
#
loop_
_entity.id
_entity.type
_entity.pdbx_description
1 polymer ?
#
loop_
_entity_poly.entity_id
_entity_poly.type
_entity_poly.pdbx_seq_one_letter_code
_entity_poly.pdbx_strand_id
1 'polypeptide(L)'
;MRRSLSLVAVIAVLSLSILSMTALADIISGFTEKVSPDVETNATEPSVAVDRSDGTVYVAWQASGTHVARSDDGGRSFVQTPIGDVFGNDSGDVHARVGGPTPCATATSTCLPGTHRVYVSSLEKLPLLLQTHLAYSDDRGAHWTVNEIAAVNPSLIDRPWLAVYPSKVSAAQDQVYISYHDFSASQINVAASNDGGSTFGPSVDVLGTNGIAFANSFCNTVPSDIEVDPETGEVYVQWITADPVANTSQGCNLSQLQNFHQVWVAHSVPATAGGLTVWDAHQVFDGGPTTNTDEIFATLAVDDSGRAGVGGNVYSVFTDNLNGASIFDIWFSHSSTKAVSWSAPVKVNSDKGTHYFPWIAAGSTGRVDFIWLNSPDYTPTDAEQSPWYVTFAQTTNGTDAAPKFNQTSASSGIMHVGGICTNGIFCTVNSGNRDLADSISIVIDRGGSAALVWTDQGAVLHGPTQITYGCVTAQQSAISWAKAGTSCKGPAGP
;
A
#
# COMPACT_ATOMS: atom_id res chain seq x y z
N MET A 1 -38.97 -59.01 -36.76
CA MET A 1 -38.89 -57.55 -36.75
C MET A 1 -38.95 -57.02 -35.32
N ARG A 2 -37.89 -57.10 -34.57
CA ARG A 2 -37.73 -56.47 -33.24
C ARG A 2 -36.28 -56.63 -32.84
N ARG A 3 -35.39 -55.83 -33.38
CA ARG A 3 -34.00 -55.63 -32.87
C ARG A 3 -33.34 -54.48 -33.65
N SER A 4 -33.77 -53.22 -33.43
CA SER A 4 -33.03 -52.03 -33.95
C SER A 4 -33.42 -50.71 -33.32
N LEU A 5 -33.98 -50.70 -32.09
CA LEU A 5 -34.34 -49.44 -31.39
C LEU A 5 -33.58 -49.18 -30.10
N SER A 6 -32.59 -50.01 -29.75
CA SER A 6 -31.88 -49.88 -28.48
C SER A 6 -30.47 -49.29 -28.63
N LEU A 7 -29.98 -48.98 -29.83
CA LEU A 7 -28.60 -48.51 -30.03
C LEU A 7 -28.49 -46.99 -30.29
N VAL A 8 -29.60 -46.33 -30.58
CA VAL A 8 -29.60 -44.87 -30.83
C VAL A 8 -29.79 -44.03 -29.55
N ALA A 9 -30.40 -44.63 -28.51
CA ALA A 9 -30.60 -43.92 -27.23
C ALA A 9 -29.37 -43.87 -26.33
N VAL A 10 -28.36 -44.72 -26.52
CA VAL A 10 -27.14 -44.75 -25.69
C VAL A 10 -26.07 -43.77 -26.22
N ILE A 11 -26.10 -43.45 -27.52
CA ILE A 11 -25.13 -42.49 -28.10
C ILE A 11 -25.54 -41.03 -27.84
N ALA A 12 -26.81 -40.75 -27.64
CA ALA A 12 -27.29 -39.40 -27.34
C ALA A 12 -27.10 -38.98 -25.87
N VAL A 13 -26.88 -39.93 -24.96
CA VAL A 13 -26.63 -39.63 -23.53
C VAL A 13 -25.14 -39.49 -23.23
N LEU A 14 -24.25 -40.04 -24.08
CA LEU A 14 -22.79 -39.88 -23.90
C LEU A 14 -22.21 -38.61 -24.55
N SER A 15 -22.97 -37.91 -25.39
CA SER A 15 -22.50 -36.66 -26.01
C SER A 15 -22.93 -35.38 -25.26
N LEU A 16 -23.69 -35.50 -24.16
CA LEU A 16 -24.10 -34.36 -23.34
C LEU A 16 -23.31 -34.19 -22.04
N SER A 17 -22.30 -35.01 -21.79
CA SER A 17 -21.49 -34.96 -20.58
C SER A 17 -20.03 -34.55 -20.80
N ILE A 18 -19.67 -34.02 -21.97
CA ILE A 18 -18.35 -33.46 -22.23
C ILE A 18 -18.50 -31.99 -22.72
N LEU A 19 -19.40 -31.24 -22.11
CA LEU A 19 -19.19 -29.82 -21.86
C LEU A 19 -18.66 -29.73 -20.44
N SER A 20 -17.49 -30.31 -20.22
CA SER A 20 -16.64 -29.86 -19.12
C SER A 20 -16.40 -28.36 -19.38
N MET A 21 -16.95 -27.55 -18.52
CA MET A 21 -16.51 -26.19 -18.33
C MET A 21 -14.97 -26.25 -18.24
N THR A 22 -14.28 -25.97 -19.31
CA THR A 22 -12.96 -25.41 -19.22
C THR A 22 -13.20 -24.09 -18.51
N ALA A 23 -13.04 -24.05 -17.19
CA ALA A 23 -12.75 -22.83 -16.52
C ALA A 23 -11.61 -22.22 -17.33
N LEU A 24 -11.89 -21.13 -18.04
CA LEU A 24 -10.83 -20.32 -18.62
C LEU A 24 -9.93 -20.01 -17.43
N ALA A 25 -8.75 -20.60 -17.40
CA ALA A 25 -7.75 -20.23 -16.40
C ALA A 25 -7.56 -18.72 -16.54
N ASP A 26 -7.71 -18.02 -15.45
CA ASP A 26 -7.52 -16.57 -15.43
C ASP A 26 -6.13 -16.28 -15.99
N ILE A 27 -6.04 -15.42 -16.99
CA ILE A 27 -4.78 -15.08 -17.63
C ILE A 27 -4.14 -13.99 -16.78
N ILE A 28 -3.05 -14.34 -16.11
CA ILE A 28 -2.18 -13.39 -15.44
C ILE A 28 -0.92 -13.24 -16.30
N SER A 29 -0.67 -12.04 -16.76
CA SER A 29 0.53 -11.71 -17.53
C SER A 29 1.10 -10.38 -17.05
N GLY A 30 2.38 -10.21 -17.17
CA GLY A 30 3.04 -8.99 -16.73
C GLY A 30 4.46 -8.87 -17.27
N PHE A 31 5.12 -7.80 -16.86
CA PHE A 31 6.54 -7.56 -17.07
C PHE A 31 7.15 -6.87 -15.86
N THR A 32 8.45 -6.90 -15.74
CA THR A 32 9.21 -6.16 -14.73
C THR A 32 10.22 -5.24 -15.41
N GLU A 33 10.50 -4.09 -14.79
CA GLU A 33 11.46 -3.10 -15.27
C GLU A 33 12.23 -2.51 -14.08
N LYS A 34 13.52 -2.25 -14.25
CA LYS A 34 14.34 -1.58 -13.25
C LYS A 34 14.07 -0.08 -13.27
N VAL A 35 13.89 0.51 -12.10
CA VAL A 35 13.57 1.94 -11.94
C VAL A 35 14.77 2.75 -11.49
N SER A 36 15.49 2.30 -10.45
CA SER A 36 16.63 3.02 -9.90
C SER A 36 17.83 2.94 -10.83
N PRO A 37 18.69 3.98 -10.88
CA PRO A 37 19.91 3.98 -11.68
C PRO A 37 20.89 2.85 -11.26
N ASP A 38 21.67 2.34 -12.20
CA ASP A 38 22.67 1.30 -11.93
C ASP A 38 23.73 1.71 -10.91
N VAL A 39 24.02 3.00 -10.82
CA VAL A 39 25.00 3.56 -9.88
C VAL A 39 24.50 3.62 -8.44
N GLU A 40 23.20 3.52 -8.25
CA GLU A 40 22.57 3.50 -6.93
C GLU A 40 22.49 2.07 -6.43
N THR A 41 22.98 1.82 -5.23
CA THR A 41 23.17 0.47 -4.68
C THR A 41 22.49 0.25 -3.34
N ASN A 42 21.72 1.24 -2.86
CA ASN A 42 21.04 1.25 -1.56
C ASN A 42 19.60 1.74 -1.66
N ALA A 43 18.96 1.57 -2.81
CA ALA A 43 17.58 1.96 -3.03
C ALA A 43 16.62 1.02 -2.30
N THR A 44 15.72 1.57 -1.47
CA THR A 44 14.76 0.82 -0.65
C THR A 44 13.44 1.57 -0.48
N GLU A 45 12.45 0.90 0.09
CA GLU A 45 11.14 1.45 0.50
C GLU A 45 10.42 2.21 -0.61
N PRO A 46 10.15 1.55 -1.74
CA PRO A 46 9.51 2.23 -2.85
C PRO A 46 8.02 2.45 -2.62
N SER A 47 7.51 3.55 -3.18
CA SER A 47 6.09 3.86 -3.31
C SER A 47 5.75 4.15 -4.77
N VAL A 48 4.61 3.64 -5.25
CA VAL A 48 4.14 3.86 -6.62
C VAL A 48 2.85 4.67 -6.63
N ALA A 49 2.76 5.61 -7.58
CA ALA A 49 1.54 6.35 -7.88
C ALA A 49 1.31 6.39 -9.39
N VAL A 50 0.04 6.39 -9.81
CA VAL A 50 -0.33 6.42 -11.23
C VAL A 50 -1.33 7.54 -11.46
N ASP A 51 -1.02 8.41 -12.42
CA ASP A 51 -2.01 9.33 -12.96
C ASP A 51 -3.00 8.55 -13.84
N ARG A 52 -4.17 8.27 -13.28
CA ARG A 52 -5.20 7.51 -13.99
C ARG A 52 -5.80 8.26 -15.18
N SER A 53 -5.55 9.55 -15.33
CA SER A 53 -6.06 10.34 -16.46
C SER A 53 -5.27 10.10 -17.74
N ASP A 54 -3.96 9.95 -17.63
CA ASP A 54 -3.08 9.79 -18.79
C ASP A 54 -2.20 8.54 -18.76
N GLY A 55 -2.09 7.87 -17.60
CA GLY A 55 -1.31 6.64 -17.40
C GLY A 55 0.16 6.89 -17.04
N THR A 56 0.54 8.10 -16.70
CA THR A 56 1.88 8.41 -16.17
C THR A 56 2.09 7.67 -14.84
N VAL A 57 3.22 6.98 -14.71
CA VAL A 57 3.62 6.27 -13.49
C VAL A 57 4.73 7.05 -12.80
N TYR A 58 4.61 7.21 -11.50
CA TYR A 58 5.64 7.78 -10.63
C TYR A 58 6.06 6.72 -9.62
N VAL A 59 7.37 6.53 -9.46
CA VAL A 59 7.94 5.68 -8.43
C VAL A 59 8.86 6.53 -7.57
N ALA A 60 8.56 6.58 -6.28
CA ALA A 60 9.40 7.23 -5.27
C ALA A 60 10.13 6.16 -4.45
N TRP A 61 11.34 6.46 -3.97
CA TRP A 61 12.09 5.58 -3.08
C TRP A 61 13.11 6.37 -2.26
N GLN A 62 13.60 5.74 -1.21
CA GLN A 62 14.73 6.26 -0.45
C GLN A 62 16.04 5.58 -0.86
N ALA A 63 17.12 6.35 -0.83
CA ALA A 63 18.50 5.91 -0.97
C ALA A 63 19.41 6.86 -0.17
N SER A 64 20.34 7.55 -0.82
CA SER A 64 20.99 8.74 -0.23
C SER A 64 20.07 9.95 -0.45
N GLY A 65 18.93 9.99 0.25
CA GLY A 65 17.84 10.94 0.06
C GLY A 65 16.62 10.36 -0.66
N THR A 66 15.65 11.22 -0.95
CA THR A 66 14.42 10.89 -1.65
C THR A 66 14.61 11.00 -3.17
N HIS A 67 14.21 9.97 -3.88
CA HIS A 67 14.25 9.88 -5.33
C HIS A 67 12.86 9.69 -5.91
N VAL A 68 12.63 10.17 -7.12
CA VAL A 68 11.41 9.91 -7.90
C VAL A 68 11.78 9.72 -9.36
N ALA A 69 11.29 8.66 -9.96
CA ALA A 69 11.32 8.46 -11.40
C ALA A 69 9.91 8.48 -11.98
N ARG A 70 9.81 8.93 -13.23
CA ARG A 70 8.58 9.00 -14.01
C ARG A 70 8.67 8.10 -15.23
N SER A 71 7.57 7.43 -15.55
CA SER A 71 7.35 6.71 -16.80
C SER A 71 6.14 7.29 -17.53
N ASP A 72 6.32 7.62 -18.80
CA ASP A 72 5.25 8.07 -19.71
C ASP A 72 4.76 6.92 -20.65
N ASP A 73 5.28 5.69 -20.48
CA ASP A 73 5.03 4.55 -21.35
C ASP A 73 4.48 3.31 -20.62
N GLY A 74 3.87 3.54 -19.43
CA GLY A 74 3.25 2.50 -18.62
C GLY A 74 4.25 1.61 -17.89
N GLY A 75 5.38 2.19 -17.48
CA GLY A 75 6.40 1.53 -16.68
C GLY A 75 7.47 0.77 -17.46
N ARG A 76 7.58 0.98 -18.80
CA ARG A 76 8.61 0.32 -19.62
C ARG A 76 9.93 1.04 -19.65
N SER A 77 9.90 2.33 -19.38
CA SER A 77 11.12 3.12 -19.19
C SER A 77 10.86 4.20 -18.14
N PHE A 78 11.91 4.56 -17.42
CA PHE A 78 11.85 5.54 -16.34
C PHE A 78 12.87 6.63 -16.51
N VAL A 79 12.48 7.88 -16.23
CA VAL A 79 13.33 9.06 -16.23
C VAL A 79 13.36 9.64 -14.82
N GLN A 80 14.56 9.86 -14.28
CA GLN A 80 14.75 10.49 -12.98
C GLN A 80 14.24 11.92 -12.98
N THR A 81 13.62 12.35 -11.88
CA THR A 81 13.18 13.73 -11.66
C THR A 81 14.12 14.44 -10.67
N PRO A 82 14.22 15.77 -10.69
CA PRO A 82 15.11 16.50 -9.82
C PRO A 82 14.55 16.72 -8.40
N ILE A 83 13.82 15.77 -7.81
CA ILE A 83 13.23 15.91 -6.47
C ILE A 83 14.30 16.04 -5.39
N GLY A 84 15.48 15.46 -5.58
CA GLY A 84 16.61 15.61 -4.67
C GLY A 84 17.12 17.05 -4.51
N ASP A 85 16.76 17.96 -5.43
CA ASP A 85 17.08 19.38 -5.32
C ASP A 85 16.28 20.09 -4.21
N VAL A 86 15.15 19.52 -3.78
CA VAL A 86 14.26 20.08 -2.75
C VAL A 86 14.26 19.26 -1.46
N PHE A 87 14.57 17.96 -1.53
CA PHE A 87 14.80 17.11 -0.36
C PHE A 87 16.30 16.91 -0.13
N GLY A 88 16.71 16.90 1.13
CA GLY A 88 18.12 16.67 1.48
C GLY A 88 18.55 15.21 1.31
N ASN A 89 19.85 14.96 1.48
CA ASN A 89 20.43 13.61 1.42
C ASN A 89 20.08 12.73 2.64
N ASP A 90 19.46 13.29 3.65
CA ASP A 90 19.04 12.60 4.88
C ASP A 90 17.52 12.35 4.92
N SER A 91 16.85 12.46 3.76
CA SER A 91 15.41 12.15 3.60
C SER A 91 15.16 10.67 3.37
N GLY A 92 13.98 10.20 3.75
CA GLY A 92 13.56 8.80 3.58
C GLY A 92 12.08 8.58 3.90
N ASP A 93 11.65 7.32 4.06
CA ASP A 93 10.25 6.93 4.34
C ASP A 93 9.26 7.64 3.41
N VAL A 94 9.37 7.37 2.14
CA VAL A 94 8.66 8.10 1.10
C VAL A 94 7.28 7.51 0.82
N HIS A 95 6.30 8.38 0.51
CA HIS A 95 5.01 7.95 -0.01
C HIS A 95 4.54 8.89 -1.12
N ALA A 96 4.10 8.32 -2.26
CA ALA A 96 3.69 9.07 -3.45
C ALA A 96 2.19 8.94 -3.73
N ARG A 97 1.54 10.02 -4.15
CA ARG A 97 0.13 10.06 -4.59
C ARG A 97 -0.05 11.03 -5.75
N VAL A 98 -1.09 10.81 -6.54
CA VAL A 98 -1.54 11.74 -7.60
C VAL A 98 -2.84 12.42 -7.14
N GLY A 99 -2.88 13.72 -7.29
CA GLY A 99 -4.01 14.57 -6.94
C GLY A 99 -4.90 14.95 -8.13
N GLY A 100 -5.51 16.12 -8.02
CA GLY A 100 -6.39 16.71 -9.03
C GLY A 100 -5.63 17.39 -10.18
N PRO A 101 -6.38 17.95 -11.16
CA PRO A 101 -5.81 18.68 -12.29
C PRO A 101 -4.93 19.85 -11.84
N THR A 102 -3.82 20.05 -12.52
CA THR A 102 -2.90 21.16 -12.26
C THR A 102 -3.61 22.51 -12.34
N PRO A 103 -3.20 23.50 -11.52
CA PRO A 103 -3.96 24.76 -11.37
C PRO A 103 -3.81 25.75 -12.54
N CYS A 104 -2.99 25.45 -13.53
CA CYS A 104 -2.71 26.37 -14.63
C CYS A 104 -3.58 26.13 -15.86
N ALA A 105 -4.14 27.21 -16.44
CA ALA A 105 -4.87 27.15 -17.69
C ALA A 105 -3.96 27.20 -18.94
N THR A 106 -2.73 27.70 -18.78
CA THR A 106 -1.68 27.79 -19.81
C THR A 106 -0.36 27.31 -19.23
N ALA A 107 0.48 26.68 -20.05
CA ALA A 107 1.79 26.21 -19.61
C ALA A 107 2.66 27.37 -19.11
N THR A 108 3.33 27.14 -17.99
CA THR A 108 4.37 28.01 -17.42
C THR A 108 5.67 27.22 -17.29
N SER A 109 6.70 27.83 -16.74
CA SER A 109 7.96 27.12 -16.46
C SER A 109 7.83 26.01 -15.41
N THR A 110 6.78 26.03 -14.58
CA THR A 110 6.60 25.11 -13.43
C THR A 110 5.18 24.50 -13.36
N CYS A 111 4.37 24.68 -14.42
CA CYS A 111 3.03 24.11 -14.45
C CYS A 111 2.61 23.76 -15.87
N LEU A 112 2.17 22.53 -16.07
CA LEU A 112 1.72 21.96 -17.33
C LEU A 112 0.21 21.71 -17.29
N PRO A 113 -0.60 22.43 -18.08
CA PRO A 113 -2.06 22.23 -18.09
C PRO A 113 -2.43 20.86 -18.68
N GLY A 114 -3.54 20.30 -18.20
CA GLY A 114 -4.03 19.00 -18.65
C GLY A 114 -3.29 17.79 -18.06
N THR A 115 -2.46 18.02 -17.05
CA THR A 115 -1.85 17.00 -16.21
C THR A 115 -2.41 17.05 -14.79
N HIS A 116 -2.00 16.13 -13.92
CA HIS A 116 -2.37 16.13 -12.51
C HIS A 116 -1.15 16.41 -11.65
N ARG A 117 -1.39 16.99 -10.47
CA ARG A 117 -0.35 17.21 -9.47
C ARG A 117 0.10 15.88 -8.90
N VAL A 118 1.41 15.66 -8.80
CA VAL A 118 2.00 14.56 -8.05
C VAL A 118 2.52 15.07 -6.71
N TYR A 119 2.28 14.31 -5.66
CA TYR A 119 2.71 14.56 -4.29
C TYR A 119 3.67 13.49 -3.82
N VAL A 120 4.66 13.87 -3.02
CA VAL A 120 5.57 12.96 -2.34
C VAL A 120 5.79 13.47 -0.92
N SER A 121 5.43 12.67 0.09
CA SER A 121 5.86 12.89 1.46
C SER A 121 7.22 12.24 1.69
N SER A 122 8.01 12.81 2.56
CA SER A 122 9.31 12.29 2.97
C SER A 122 9.56 12.59 4.44
N LEU A 123 10.16 11.64 5.13
CA LEU A 123 10.67 11.83 6.47
C LEU A 123 12.05 12.47 6.39
N GLU A 124 12.21 13.66 6.97
CA GLU A 124 13.46 14.42 6.96
C GLU A 124 14.16 14.32 8.31
N LYS A 125 15.44 13.97 8.27
CA LYS A 125 16.32 13.96 9.45
C LYS A 125 16.95 15.32 9.65
N LEU A 126 16.32 16.16 10.46
CA LEU A 126 16.95 17.37 10.96
C LEU A 126 17.90 17.05 12.13
N PRO A 127 18.90 17.87 12.46
CA PRO A 127 19.95 17.52 13.44
C PRO A 127 19.47 17.07 14.82
N LEU A 128 18.21 17.37 15.19
CA LEU A 128 17.61 17.00 16.48
C LEU A 128 16.16 16.51 16.36
N LEU A 129 15.60 16.46 15.15
CA LEU A 129 14.17 16.22 14.93
C LEU A 129 13.98 15.36 13.69
N LEU A 130 12.99 14.46 13.70
CA LEU A 130 12.41 13.88 12.50
C LEU A 130 11.16 14.68 12.15
N GLN A 131 11.05 15.15 10.91
CA GLN A 131 9.94 15.96 10.42
C GLN A 131 9.42 15.40 9.10
N THR A 132 8.16 15.68 8.79
CA THR A 132 7.59 15.35 7.49
C THR A 132 7.61 16.57 6.58
N HIS A 133 8.24 16.42 5.44
CA HIS A 133 8.12 17.35 4.32
C HIS A 133 7.16 16.79 3.27
N LEU A 134 6.48 17.68 2.56
CA LEU A 134 5.67 17.35 1.40
C LEU A 134 6.19 18.10 0.18
N ALA A 135 6.61 17.39 -0.86
CA ALA A 135 6.86 18.00 -2.15
C ALA A 135 5.68 17.75 -3.11
N TYR A 136 5.42 18.69 -4.01
CA TYR A 136 4.49 18.50 -5.11
C TYR A 136 5.02 19.10 -6.41
N SER A 137 4.56 18.54 -7.52
CA SER A 137 4.88 19.01 -8.87
C SER A 137 3.62 19.14 -9.71
N ASP A 138 3.51 20.26 -10.43
CA ASP A 138 2.45 20.58 -11.40
C ASP A 138 2.89 20.41 -12.85
N ASP A 139 4.08 19.84 -13.10
CA ASP A 139 4.67 19.67 -14.42
C ASP A 139 5.32 18.30 -14.63
N ARG A 140 4.67 17.26 -14.07
CA ARG A 140 5.12 15.86 -14.16
C ARG A 140 6.50 15.60 -13.55
N GLY A 141 6.84 16.30 -12.48
CA GLY A 141 8.10 16.12 -11.77
C GLY A 141 9.30 16.84 -12.40
N ALA A 142 9.09 17.74 -13.35
CA ALA A 142 10.19 18.55 -13.90
C ALA A 142 10.66 19.62 -12.91
N HIS A 143 9.73 20.16 -12.12
CA HIS A 143 10.01 21.07 -11.01
C HIS A 143 9.20 20.66 -9.78
N TRP A 144 9.77 20.88 -8.61
CA TRP A 144 9.17 20.52 -7.33
C TRP A 144 9.07 21.74 -6.41
N THR A 145 7.96 21.82 -5.70
CA THR A 145 7.75 22.77 -4.61
C THR A 145 7.66 21.98 -3.32
N VAL A 146 8.40 22.36 -2.28
CA VAL A 146 8.40 21.70 -0.98
C VAL A 146 7.67 22.53 0.06
N ASN A 147 6.87 21.86 0.89
CA ASN A 147 6.39 22.35 2.17
C ASN A 147 7.16 21.62 3.28
N GLU A 148 8.01 22.34 3.99
CA GLU A 148 8.87 21.81 5.05
C GLU A 148 8.14 21.65 6.40
N ILE A 149 6.85 22.02 6.46
CA ILE A 149 6.04 22.00 7.68
C ILE A 149 4.72 21.26 7.40
N ALA A 150 4.83 20.06 6.84
CA ALA A 150 3.64 19.26 6.51
C ALA A 150 3.04 18.53 7.71
N ALA A 151 3.82 18.24 8.76
CA ALA A 151 3.32 17.79 10.05
C ALA A 151 3.59 18.88 11.10
N VAL A 152 2.53 19.53 11.57
CA VAL A 152 2.64 20.65 12.52
C VAL A 152 2.79 20.14 13.95
N ASN A 153 3.61 19.14 14.16
CA ASN A 153 3.92 18.65 15.51
C ASN A 153 5.44 18.58 15.68
N PRO A 154 6.01 19.25 16.68
CA PRO A 154 7.44 19.58 16.71
C PRO A 154 8.35 18.47 17.24
N SER A 155 7.84 17.28 17.43
CA SER A 155 8.60 16.21 18.08
C SER A 155 9.08 15.13 17.11
N LEU A 156 9.57 14.05 17.61
CA LEU A 156 10.09 12.92 16.88
C LEU A 156 8.94 12.16 16.22
N ILE A 157 8.79 12.26 14.90
CA ILE A 157 7.76 11.57 14.14
C ILE A 157 8.38 10.50 13.23
N ASP A 158 7.57 9.53 12.80
CA ASP A 158 7.99 8.43 11.92
C ASP A 158 6.86 8.02 10.97
N ARG A 159 7.22 7.46 9.82
CA ARG A 159 6.30 6.91 8.81
C ARG A 159 5.19 7.87 8.36
N PRO A 160 5.53 8.89 7.55
CA PRO A 160 4.56 9.84 7.01
C PRO A 160 3.78 9.23 5.82
N TRP A 161 2.70 8.51 6.11
CA TRP A 161 1.80 7.98 5.09
C TRP A 161 0.93 9.09 4.51
N LEU A 162 0.79 9.12 3.19
CA LEU A 162 0.14 10.19 2.43
C LEU A 162 -1.15 9.69 1.77
N ALA A 163 -2.25 10.43 1.95
CA ALA A 163 -3.48 10.26 1.18
C ALA A 163 -3.92 11.59 0.57
N VAL A 164 -4.58 11.52 -0.58
CA VAL A 164 -5.08 12.70 -1.29
C VAL A 164 -6.51 12.46 -1.74
N TYR A 165 -7.42 13.36 -1.39
CA TYR A 165 -8.74 13.46 -2.01
C TYR A 165 -8.67 14.49 -3.13
N PRO A 166 -8.62 14.05 -4.39
CA PRO A 166 -8.37 14.93 -5.52
C PRO A 166 -9.56 15.82 -5.82
N SER A 167 -9.33 17.12 -5.94
CA SER A 167 -10.31 18.06 -6.47
C SER A 167 -10.56 17.76 -7.95
N LYS A 168 -11.83 17.82 -8.37
CA LYS A 168 -12.18 17.69 -9.80
C LYS A 168 -11.89 18.96 -10.61
N VAL A 169 -11.52 20.05 -9.94
CA VAL A 169 -11.37 21.37 -10.56
C VAL A 169 -9.92 21.80 -10.62
N SER A 170 -9.18 21.70 -9.53
CA SER A 170 -7.80 22.17 -9.42
C SER A 170 -7.09 21.55 -8.23
N ALA A 171 -5.87 21.09 -8.42
CA ALA A 171 -5.02 20.55 -7.36
C ALA A 171 -4.73 21.55 -6.23
N ALA A 172 -4.87 22.86 -6.48
CA ALA A 172 -4.83 23.86 -5.42
C ALA A 172 -6.01 23.78 -4.42
N GLN A 173 -6.98 22.87 -4.68
CA GLN A 173 -8.12 22.58 -3.81
C GLN A 173 -8.13 21.11 -3.37
N ASP A 174 -7.07 20.35 -3.64
CA ASP A 174 -6.96 18.99 -3.14
C ASP A 174 -6.94 18.99 -1.60
N GLN A 175 -7.59 17.99 -1.02
CA GLN A 175 -7.43 17.70 0.40
C GLN A 175 -6.30 16.68 0.54
N VAL A 176 -5.26 17.06 1.27
CA VAL A 176 -4.06 16.25 1.46
C VAL A 176 -3.95 15.88 2.93
N TYR A 177 -3.72 14.61 3.22
CA TYR A 177 -3.65 14.07 4.56
C TYR A 177 -2.35 13.33 4.75
N ILE A 178 -1.71 13.53 5.90
CA ILE A 178 -0.50 12.81 6.31
C ILE A 178 -0.73 12.21 7.68
N SER A 179 -0.73 10.88 7.76
CA SER A 179 -0.71 10.18 9.04
C SER A 179 0.73 9.86 9.43
N TYR A 180 1.01 9.90 10.72
CA TYR A 180 2.33 9.60 11.27
C TYR A 180 2.26 9.16 12.73
N HIS A 181 3.30 8.46 13.17
CA HIS A 181 3.52 8.15 14.57
C HIS A 181 4.24 9.32 15.26
N ASP A 182 3.68 9.81 16.36
CA ASP A 182 4.32 10.78 17.24
C ASP A 182 4.92 10.04 18.44
N PHE A 183 6.23 9.85 18.45
CA PHE A 183 6.92 9.17 19.54
C PHE A 183 6.85 9.92 20.88
N SER A 184 6.59 11.22 20.88
CA SER A 184 6.50 12.00 22.13
C SER A 184 5.18 11.79 22.85
N ALA A 185 4.10 11.58 22.10
CA ALA A 185 2.76 11.28 22.61
C ALA A 185 2.40 9.81 22.47
N SER A 186 3.21 9.03 21.75
CA SER A 186 2.97 7.61 21.39
C SER A 186 1.58 7.37 20.81
N GLN A 187 1.21 8.23 19.87
CA GLN A 187 -0.09 8.26 19.24
C GLN A 187 0.04 8.36 17.73
N ILE A 188 -1.05 8.03 17.03
CA ILE A 188 -1.17 8.21 15.59
C ILE A 188 -1.93 9.50 15.33
N ASN A 189 -1.28 10.40 14.61
CA ASN A 189 -1.82 11.70 14.27
C ASN A 189 -2.05 11.84 12.77
N VAL A 190 -2.99 12.68 12.39
CA VAL A 190 -3.22 13.11 11.01
C VAL A 190 -3.12 14.62 10.91
N ALA A 191 -2.25 15.11 10.05
CA ALA A 191 -2.23 16.49 9.58
C ALA A 191 -3.04 16.60 8.28
N ALA A 192 -3.80 17.68 8.11
CA ALA A 192 -4.67 17.91 6.95
C ALA A 192 -4.42 19.27 6.30
N SER A 193 -4.41 19.27 4.97
CA SER A 193 -4.37 20.45 4.10
C SER A 193 -5.59 20.51 3.22
N ASN A 194 -6.11 21.73 2.96
CA ASN A 194 -7.24 21.97 2.05
C ASN A 194 -6.88 22.87 0.86
N ASP A 195 -5.61 23.14 0.70
CA ASP A 195 -5.06 24.04 -0.32
C ASP A 195 -3.96 23.35 -1.16
N GLY A 196 -4.14 22.04 -1.39
CA GLY A 196 -3.24 21.24 -2.22
C GLY A 196 -1.86 21.07 -1.62
N GLY A 197 -1.76 20.93 -0.29
CA GLY A 197 -0.51 20.69 0.42
C GLY A 197 0.31 21.96 0.69
N SER A 198 -0.21 23.15 0.36
CA SER A 198 0.51 24.41 0.58
C SER A 198 0.60 24.77 2.07
N THR A 199 -0.47 24.52 2.83
CA THR A 199 -0.49 24.69 4.29
C THR A 199 -1.17 23.51 4.97
N PHE A 200 -0.77 23.19 6.20
CA PHE A 200 -1.38 22.17 7.04
C PHE A 200 -1.92 22.78 8.33
N GLY A 201 -3.07 22.29 8.76
CA GLY A 201 -3.66 22.60 10.06
C GLY A 201 -2.98 21.82 11.19
N PRO A 202 -3.41 22.07 12.45
CA PRO A 202 -2.98 21.27 13.58
C PRO A 202 -3.32 19.79 13.38
N SER A 203 -2.38 18.91 13.76
CA SER A 203 -2.62 17.47 13.72
C SER A 203 -3.64 17.01 14.76
N VAL A 204 -4.37 15.96 14.43
CA VAL A 204 -5.43 15.38 15.27
C VAL A 204 -5.11 13.92 15.54
N ASP A 205 -5.24 13.51 16.79
CA ASP A 205 -5.15 12.11 17.22
C ASP A 205 -6.33 11.30 16.63
N VAL A 206 -6.02 10.17 15.98
CA VAL A 206 -7.03 9.31 15.34
C VAL A 206 -7.69 8.31 16.30
N LEU A 207 -7.18 8.13 17.51
CA LEU A 207 -7.75 7.21 18.49
C LEU A 207 -9.11 7.71 19.02
N GLY A 208 -9.37 8.97 18.86
CA GLY A 208 -10.64 9.62 19.10
C GLY A 208 -11.14 9.44 20.53
N THR A 209 -12.42 9.08 20.66
CA THR A 209 -13.08 8.84 21.95
C THR A 209 -13.12 7.37 22.36
N ASN A 210 -12.52 6.47 21.57
CA ASN A 210 -12.49 5.04 21.89
C ASN A 210 -11.42 4.74 22.96
N GLY A 211 -11.84 4.62 24.22
CA GLY A 211 -10.95 4.37 25.34
C GLY A 211 -10.19 3.04 25.28
N ILE A 212 -10.71 2.03 24.56
CA ILE A 212 -10.02 0.73 24.36
C ILE A 212 -8.91 0.93 23.32
N ALA A 213 -9.21 1.53 22.18
CA ALA A 213 -8.22 1.84 21.16
C ALA A 213 -7.07 2.68 21.73
N PHE A 214 -7.42 3.71 22.53
CA PHE A 214 -6.41 4.54 23.20
C PHE A 214 -5.55 3.73 24.17
N ALA A 215 -6.15 2.94 25.05
CA ALA A 215 -5.41 2.17 26.07
C ALA A 215 -4.47 1.13 25.43
N ASN A 216 -4.92 0.45 24.37
CA ASN A 216 -4.11 -0.54 23.67
C ASN A 216 -2.98 0.11 22.86
N SER A 217 -3.22 1.27 22.28
CA SER A 217 -2.26 1.95 21.41
C SER A 217 -1.26 2.83 22.16
N PHE A 218 -1.56 3.21 23.41
CA PHE A 218 -0.69 4.09 24.17
C PHE A 218 0.66 3.44 24.46
N CYS A 219 1.73 4.03 23.98
CA CYS A 219 3.12 3.56 24.05
C CYS A 219 3.45 2.31 23.20
N ASN A 220 2.50 1.70 22.53
CA ASN A 220 2.75 0.49 21.73
C ASN A 220 1.87 0.47 20.48
N THR A 221 2.24 1.26 19.48
CA THR A 221 1.53 1.31 18.20
C THR A 221 2.46 1.74 17.06
N VAL A 222 2.14 1.29 15.85
CA VAL A 222 2.80 1.67 14.62
C VAL A 222 1.75 2.03 13.58
N PRO A 223 1.76 3.25 12.98
CA PRO A 223 0.87 3.61 11.89
C PRO A 223 1.22 2.76 10.66
N SER A 224 0.21 2.27 9.99
CA SER A 224 0.40 1.32 8.91
C SER A 224 -0.02 1.87 7.56
N ASP A 225 -1.08 2.67 7.48
CA ASP A 225 -1.57 3.21 6.21
C ASP A 225 -2.65 4.28 6.41
N ILE A 226 -2.89 5.09 5.38
CA ILE A 226 -3.99 6.05 5.29
C ILE A 226 -4.57 6.06 3.89
N GLU A 227 -5.89 5.98 3.78
CA GLU A 227 -6.60 6.06 2.51
C GLU A 227 -7.83 6.97 2.58
N VAL A 228 -8.24 7.48 1.43
CA VAL A 228 -9.43 8.32 1.27
C VAL A 228 -10.43 7.63 0.37
N ASP A 229 -11.69 7.60 0.79
CA ASP A 229 -12.80 7.18 -0.07
C ASP A 229 -12.91 8.15 -1.26
N PRO A 230 -12.75 7.67 -2.50
CA PRO A 230 -12.70 8.53 -3.68
C PRO A 230 -14.04 9.21 -4.00
N GLU A 231 -15.16 8.73 -3.43
CA GLU A 231 -16.48 9.26 -3.69
C GLU A 231 -16.99 10.20 -2.59
N THR A 232 -16.62 9.93 -1.33
CA THR A 232 -17.11 10.70 -0.19
C THR A 232 -16.07 11.63 0.42
N GLY A 233 -14.79 11.37 0.20
CA GLY A 233 -13.68 12.06 0.86
C GLY A 233 -13.50 11.67 2.33
N GLU A 234 -14.17 10.62 2.80
CA GLU A 234 -13.93 10.05 4.14
C GLU A 234 -12.54 9.46 4.24
N VAL A 235 -11.88 9.67 5.36
CA VAL A 235 -10.49 9.26 5.59
C VAL A 235 -10.45 8.06 6.53
N TYR A 236 -9.63 7.08 6.20
CA TYR A 236 -9.39 5.88 6.99
C TYR A 236 -7.92 5.78 7.33
N VAL A 237 -7.60 5.49 8.60
CA VAL A 237 -6.24 5.27 9.09
C VAL A 237 -6.18 3.90 9.74
N GLN A 238 -5.19 3.09 9.36
CA GLN A 238 -4.94 1.77 9.93
C GLN A 238 -3.66 1.76 10.74
N TRP A 239 -3.65 0.98 11.82
CA TRP A 239 -2.47 0.74 12.64
C TRP A 239 -2.50 -0.64 13.29
N ILE A 240 -1.33 -1.05 13.78
CA ILE A 240 -1.17 -2.24 14.62
C ILE A 240 -0.87 -1.84 16.06
N THR A 241 -1.30 -2.67 16.99
CA THR A 241 -1.09 -2.49 18.44
C THR A 241 -1.20 -3.81 19.18
N ALA A 242 -1.17 -3.77 20.52
CA ALA A 242 -1.27 -4.91 21.40
C ALA A 242 -2.16 -4.60 22.63
N ASP A 243 -2.14 -5.47 23.61
CA ASP A 243 -2.74 -5.21 24.93
C ASP A 243 -2.07 -3.99 25.61
N PRO A 244 -2.76 -3.31 26.54
CA PRO A 244 -2.24 -2.11 27.16
C PRO A 244 -0.90 -2.33 27.85
N VAL A 245 0.06 -1.44 27.57
CA VAL A 245 1.40 -1.48 28.18
C VAL A 245 1.32 -1.10 29.66
N ALA A 246 1.94 -1.90 30.52
CA ALA A 246 2.06 -1.61 31.94
C ALA A 246 3.11 -0.53 32.20
N ASN A 247 2.96 0.22 33.32
CA ASN A 247 3.95 1.17 33.84
C ASN A 247 4.28 2.37 32.92
N THR A 248 3.27 2.94 32.30
CA THR A 248 3.39 4.12 31.43
C THR A 248 3.49 5.45 32.19
N SER A 249 3.50 5.45 33.53
CA SER A 249 3.57 6.66 34.36
C SER A 249 4.87 7.48 34.20
N GLN A 250 5.90 6.90 33.64
CA GLN A 250 7.18 7.55 33.32
C GLN A 250 7.28 8.00 31.85
N GLY A 251 6.17 7.93 31.11
CA GLY A 251 6.13 8.14 29.67
C GLY A 251 6.42 6.87 28.88
N CYS A 252 6.42 6.99 27.56
CA CYS A 252 6.68 5.92 26.62
C CYS A 252 8.16 5.81 26.27
N ASN A 253 8.58 4.60 25.90
CA ASN A 253 9.91 4.35 25.35
C ASN A 253 9.87 3.32 24.23
N LEU A 254 10.83 3.33 23.35
CA LEU A 254 10.86 2.47 22.15
C LEU A 254 10.83 0.97 22.47
N SER A 255 11.33 0.53 23.63
CA SER A 255 11.31 -0.90 24.00
C SER A 255 9.90 -1.44 24.28
N GLN A 256 8.90 -0.57 24.30
CA GLN A 256 7.49 -0.97 24.45
C GLN A 256 6.82 -1.30 23.10
N LEU A 257 7.45 -0.96 21.96
CA LEU A 257 6.99 -1.27 20.61
C LEU A 257 7.27 -2.74 20.28
N GLN A 258 6.36 -3.63 20.68
CA GLN A 258 6.54 -5.07 20.49
C GLN A 258 5.24 -5.86 20.72
N ASN A 259 5.25 -7.13 20.28
CA ASN A 259 4.17 -8.10 20.51
C ASN A 259 2.82 -7.64 19.93
N PHE A 260 2.84 -6.97 18.79
CA PHE A 260 1.62 -6.59 18.10
C PHE A 260 0.80 -7.81 17.72
N HIS A 261 -0.50 -7.78 18.02
CA HIS A 261 -1.45 -8.84 17.70
C HIS A 261 -2.84 -8.31 17.38
N GLN A 262 -2.97 -6.98 17.28
CA GLN A 262 -4.23 -6.32 16.98
C GLN A 262 -4.07 -5.39 15.78
N VAL A 263 -5.10 -5.34 14.95
CA VAL A 263 -5.24 -4.40 13.83
C VAL A 263 -6.47 -3.53 14.07
N TRP A 264 -6.30 -2.23 13.93
CA TRP A 264 -7.36 -1.24 14.13
C TRP A 264 -7.47 -0.31 12.93
N VAL A 265 -8.68 0.19 12.68
CA VAL A 265 -8.96 1.25 11.70
C VAL A 265 -9.78 2.35 12.36
N ALA A 266 -9.35 3.59 12.19
CA ALA A 266 -10.14 4.76 12.50
C ALA A 266 -10.72 5.37 11.21
N HIS A 267 -11.94 5.86 11.32
CA HIS A 267 -12.68 6.51 10.25
C HIS A 267 -13.04 7.94 10.67
N SER A 268 -12.87 8.89 9.76
CA SER A 268 -13.26 10.28 9.99
C SER A 268 -14.12 10.81 8.85
N VAL A 269 -15.16 11.53 9.19
CA VAL A 269 -15.97 12.26 8.22
C VAL A 269 -15.32 13.63 8.01
N PRO A 270 -15.00 14.04 6.77
CA PRO A 270 -14.46 15.36 6.49
C PRO A 270 -15.41 16.43 7.03
N ALA A 271 -14.92 17.32 7.87
CA ALA A 271 -15.70 18.48 8.27
C ALA A 271 -15.90 19.37 7.04
N THR A 272 -17.08 19.99 6.91
CA THR A 272 -17.48 20.85 5.78
C THR A 272 -16.58 22.08 5.56
N ALA A 273 -15.50 22.24 6.30
CA ALA A 273 -14.52 23.32 6.20
C ALA A 273 -13.07 22.82 6.31
N GLY A 274 -12.82 21.55 5.98
CA GLY A 274 -11.43 21.04 5.86
C GLY A 274 -10.75 20.68 7.16
N GLY A 275 -11.47 20.40 8.23
CA GLY A 275 -10.90 19.89 9.46
C GLY A 275 -11.39 18.47 9.76
N LEU A 276 -10.48 17.54 10.00
CA LEU A 276 -10.79 16.23 10.54
C LEU A 276 -11.05 16.39 12.03
N THR A 277 -12.31 16.46 12.46
CA THR A 277 -12.63 16.77 13.85
C THR A 277 -13.18 15.60 14.67
N VAL A 278 -13.62 14.53 13.98
CA VAL A 278 -14.24 13.37 14.65
C VAL A 278 -13.69 12.10 14.04
N TRP A 279 -13.13 11.26 14.89
CA TRP A 279 -12.63 9.93 14.53
C TRP A 279 -13.41 8.86 15.28
N ASP A 280 -13.72 7.77 14.59
CA ASP A 280 -14.36 6.58 15.15
C ASP A 280 -13.50 5.36 14.86
N ALA A 281 -12.93 4.77 15.92
CA ALA A 281 -11.93 3.70 15.83
C ALA A 281 -12.57 2.35 16.17
N HIS A 282 -12.34 1.36 15.31
CA HIS A 282 -12.85 -0.01 15.45
C HIS A 282 -11.76 -1.04 15.22
N GLN A 283 -11.84 -2.14 15.97
CA GLN A 283 -10.92 -3.27 15.84
C GLN A 283 -11.28 -4.10 14.61
N VAL A 284 -10.28 -4.32 13.75
CA VAL A 284 -10.38 -5.22 12.58
C VAL A 284 -10.13 -6.65 13.01
N PHE A 285 -9.09 -6.84 13.82
CA PHE A 285 -8.59 -8.16 14.22
C PHE A 285 -7.92 -8.09 15.59
N ASP A 286 -8.03 -9.21 16.31
CA ASP A 286 -7.27 -9.50 17.53
C ASP A 286 -6.93 -10.98 17.55
N GLY A 287 -5.67 -11.31 17.34
CA GLY A 287 -5.16 -12.68 17.42
C GLY A 287 -4.87 -13.14 18.84
N GLY A 288 -4.87 -12.19 19.78
CA GLY A 288 -4.47 -12.39 21.17
C GLY A 288 -2.95 -12.46 21.37
N PRO A 289 -2.49 -12.42 22.64
CA PRO A 289 -1.08 -12.20 22.99
C PRO A 289 -0.13 -13.35 22.61
N THR A 290 -0.62 -14.41 21.99
CA THR A 290 0.18 -15.54 21.50
C THR A 290 0.40 -15.53 19.99
N THR A 291 -0.20 -14.60 19.28
CA THR A 291 0.02 -14.38 17.84
C THR A 291 0.93 -13.18 17.60
N ASN A 292 1.33 -13.00 16.37
CA ASN A 292 2.26 -11.96 15.95
C ASN A 292 1.82 -11.37 14.62
N THR A 293 1.50 -10.05 14.63
CA THR A 293 1.24 -9.23 13.44
C THR A 293 2.38 -8.24 13.16
N ASP A 294 3.56 -8.41 13.77
CA ASP A 294 4.70 -7.48 13.70
C ASP A 294 5.41 -7.47 12.34
N GLU A 295 4.95 -8.21 11.36
CA GLU A 295 5.63 -8.42 10.07
C GLU A 295 5.29 -7.30 9.07
N ILE A 296 5.45 -6.11 9.51
CA ILE A 296 5.21 -4.76 9.03
C ILE A 296 4.78 -4.66 7.55
N PHE A 297 3.76 -3.95 7.19
CA PHE A 297 2.72 -3.19 7.88
C PHE A 297 1.38 -3.84 7.57
N ALA A 298 0.35 -3.63 8.41
CA ALA A 298 -1.01 -3.88 7.95
C ALA A 298 -1.44 -2.73 7.04
N THR A 299 -1.98 -2.98 5.85
CA THR A 299 -2.39 -1.92 4.91
C THR A 299 -3.87 -1.99 4.57
N LEU A 300 -4.42 -0.88 4.11
CA LEU A 300 -5.84 -0.76 3.79
C LEU A 300 -6.06 -0.22 2.39
N ALA A 301 -7.25 -0.49 1.84
CA ALA A 301 -7.70 0.13 0.60
C ALA A 301 -9.22 0.37 0.64
N VAL A 302 -9.68 1.35 -0.14
CA VAL A 302 -11.11 1.65 -0.32
C VAL A 302 -11.46 1.48 -1.79
N ASP A 303 -12.53 0.75 -2.09
CA ASP A 303 -12.95 0.57 -3.47
C ASP A 303 -13.74 1.77 -4.03
N ASP A 304 -13.81 1.86 -5.35
CA ASP A 304 -14.50 2.93 -6.07
C ASP A 304 -15.99 2.63 -6.33
N SER A 305 -16.56 1.67 -5.60
CA SER A 305 -17.97 1.29 -5.71
C SER A 305 -18.90 2.30 -5.06
N GLY A 306 -18.36 3.28 -4.35
CA GLY A 306 -19.10 4.25 -3.59
C GLY A 306 -20.12 5.01 -4.43
N ARG A 307 -21.34 5.13 -3.90
CA ARG A 307 -22.32 6.10 -4.38
C ARG A 307 -22.18 7.35 -3.55
N ALA A 308 -22.44 8.50 -4.14
CA ALA A 308 -22.44 9.77 -3.43
C ALA A 308 -23.19 9.64 -2.08
N GLY A 309 -22.48 9.84 -0.98
CA GLY A 309 -23.00 9.75 0.40
C GLY A 309 -23.04 8.35 1.03
N VAL A 310 -22.66 7.27 0.32
CA VAL A 310 -22.61 5.91 0.88
C VAL A 310 -21.16 5.43 1.11
N GLY A 311 -20.24 5.83 0.25
CA GLY A 311 -18.82 5.40 0.31
C GLY A 311 -18.58 4.01 -0.27
N GLY A 312 -17.30 3.66 -0.42
CA GLY A 312 -16.82 2.37 -0.88
C GLY A 312 -16.73 1.34 0.25
N ASN A 313 -16.43 0.09 -0.10
CA ASN A 313 -16.04 -0.91 0.89
C ASN A 313 -14.59 -0.68 1.29
N VAL A 314 -14.30 -0.94 2.55
CA VAL A 314 -12.95 -0.83 3.12
C VAL A 314 -12.36 -2.23 3.31
N TYR A 315 -11.12 -2.41 2.91
CA TYR A 315 -10.40 -3.66 2.96
C TYR A 315 -9.14 -3.50 3.79
N SER A 316 -8.84 -4.50 4.60
CA SER A 316 -7.64 -4.56 5.44
C SER A 316 -6.87 -5.84 5.14
N VAL A 317 -5.55 -5.73 5.01
CA VAL A 317 -4.64 -6.87 4.90
C VAL A 317 -3.56 -6.76 5.98
N PHE A 318 -3.18 -7.89 6.51
CA PHE A 318 -2.13 -7.99 7.53
C PHE A 318 -1.47 -9.36 7.50
N THR A 319 -0.26 -9.46 8.05
CA THR A 319 0.41 -10.72 8.31
C THR A 319 0.11 -11.17 9.74
N ASP A 320 -0.11 -12.46 9.93
CA ASP A 320 -0.23 -13.03 11.28
C ASP A 320 0.10 -14.54 11.26
N ASN A 321 0.56 -15.05 12.41
CA ASN A 321 0.93 -16.44 12.60
C ASN A 321 -0.18 -17.30 13.26
N LEU A 322 -1.44 -17.00 12.98
CA LEU A 322 -2.62 -17.73 13.49
C LEU A 322 -2.56 -19.25 13.28
N ASN A 323 -1.88 -19.72 12.25
CA ASN A 323 -1.77 -21.15 11.92
C ASN A 323 -0.61 -21.86 12.61
N GLY A 324 0.17 -21.16 13.44
CA GLY A 324 1.30 -21.71 14.20
C GLY A 324 2.48 -20.74 14.27
N ALA A 325 3.23 -20.78 15.35
CA ALA A 325 4.23 -19.79 15.73
C ALA A 325 5.30 -19.45 14.65
N SER A 326 5.54 -20.35 13.69
CA SER A 326 6.49 -20.13 12.60
C SER A 326 5.80 -20.06 11.23
N ILE A 327 4.46 -19.88 11.19
CA ILE A 327 3.66 -19.88 9.95
C ILE A 327 3.04 -18.52 9.79
N PHE A 328 3.73 -17.62 9.10
CA PHE A 328 3.24 -16.29 8.79
C PHE A 328 2.47 -16.32 7.47
N ASP A 329 1.17 -16.09 7.56
CA ASP A 329 0.25 -16.06 6.43
C ASP A 329 -0.31 -14.64 6.23
N ILE A 330 -0.77 -14.35 5.02
CA ILE A 330 -1.46 -13.10 4.69
C ILE A 330 -2.95 -13.27 4.97
N TRP A 331 -3.50 -12.38 5.78
CA TRP A 331 -4.90 -12.35 6.20
C TRP A 331 -5.61 -11.12 5.67
N PHE A 332 -6.87 -11.29 5.33
CA PHE A 332 -7.71 -10.27 4.71
C PHE A 332 -9.05 -10.17 5.43
N SER A 333 -9.52 -8.95 5.65
CA SER A 333 -10.83 -8.63 6.19
C SER A 333 -11.45 -7.48 5.40
N HIS A 334 -12.79 -7.41 5.35
CA HIS A 334 -13.50 -6.33 4.69
C HIS A 334 -14.61 -5.74 5.56
N SER A 335 -14.96 -4.48 5.29
CA SER A 335 -16.07 -3.76 5.89
C SER A 335 -16.91 -3.10 4.81
N SER A 336 -18.23 -3.30 4.87
CA SER A 336 -19.22 -2.55 4.08
C SER A 336 -19.97 -1.51 4.92
N THR A 337 -19.46 -1.22 6.11
CA THR A 337 -20.09 -0.35 7.11
C THR A 337 -19.18 0.83 7.50
N LYS A 338 -18.31 1.29 6.60
CA LYS A 338 -17.35 2.37 6.85
C LYS A 338 -16.43 2.05 8.04
N ALA A 339 -15.84 0.87 8.03
CA ALA A 339 -14.97 0.33 9.07
C ALA A 339 -15.61 0.12 10.47
N VAL A 340 -16.91 0.31 10.64
CA VAL A 340 -17.59 0.09 11.93
C VAL A 340 -17.66 -1.39 12.31
N SER A 341 -17.79 -2.27 11.32
CA SER A 341 -17.78 -3.73 11.53
C SER A 341 -17.02 -4.43 10.42
N TRP A 342 -16.35 -5.52 10.75
CA TRP A 342 -15.45 -6.25 9.88
C TRP A 342 -15.86 -7.71 9.72
N SER A 343 -15.59 -8.28 8.56
CA SER A 343 -15.70 -9.73 8.34
C SER A 343 -14.66 -10.46 9.19
N ALA A 344 -14.90 -11.73 9.48
CA ALA A 344 -13.84 -12.59 10.00
C ALA A 344 -12.68 -12.64 9.00
N PRO A 345 -11.41 -12.64 9.47
CA PRO A 345 -10.27 -12.69 8.57
C PRO A 345 -10.21 -14.02 7.79
N VAL A 346 -9.85 -13.93 6.52
CA VAL A 346 -9.64 -15.09 5.63
C VAL A 346 -8.22 -15.10 5.12
N LYS A 347 -7.63 -16.29 5.00
CA LYS A 347 -6.27 -16.44 4.48
C LYS A 347 -6.24 -16.19 2.96
N VAL A 348 -5.29 -15.38 2.51
CA VAL A 348 -5.10 -15.00 1.09
C VAL A 348 -4.17 -15.97 0.37
N ASN A 349 -2.97 -16.19 0.92
CA ASN A 349 -1.95 -17.02 0.29
C ASN A 349 -2.32 -18.51 0.28
N SER A 350 -1.98 -19.19 -0.81
CA SER A 350 -2.22 -20.63 -0.98
C SER A 350 -0.97 -21.48 -0.93
N ASP A 351 0.21 -20.87 -1.01
CA ASP A 351 1.52 -21.49 -0.91
C ASP A 351 1.94 -21.70 0.56
N LYS A 352 3.11 -22.29 0.72
CA LYS A 352 3.71 -22.59 2.03
C LYS A 352 4.90 -21.66 2.26
N GLY A 353 5.33 -21.60 3.52
CA GLY A 353 6.49 -20.83 3.94
C GLY A 353 6.12 -19.59 4.72
N THR A 354 6.91 -18.54 4.57
CA THR A 354 6.78 -17.27 5.28
C THR A 354 6.35 -16.15 4.34
N HIS A 355 5.42 -15.29 4.78
CA HIS A 355 4.83 -14.22 3.98
C HIS A 355 4.89 -12.92 4.77
N TYR A 356 5.58 -11.90 4.23
CA TYR A 356 5.81 -10.59 4.87
C TYR A 356 5.43 -9.43 3.97
N PHE A 357 5.25 -8.26 4.54
CA PHE A 357 5.00 -6.97 3.88
C PHE A 357 3.80 -7.00 2.93
N PRO A 358 2.59 -7.33 3.43
CA PRO A 358 1.42 -7.30 2.58
C PRO A 358 1.05 -5.86 2.21
N TRP A 359 0.66 -5.65 0.95
CA TRP A 359 0.10 -4.40 0.48
C TRP A 359 -1.10 -4.65 -0.42
N ILE A 360 -2.08 -3.75 -0.41
CA ILE A 360 -3.29 -3.88 -1.22
C ILE A 360 -3.64 -2.62 -1.98
N ALA A 361 -4.36 -2.81 -3.09
CA ALA A 361 -5.06 -1.76 -3.81
C ALA A 361 -6.45 -2.26 -4.19
N ALA A 362 -7.45 -1.41 -4.04
CA ALA A 362 -8.82 -1.72 -4.41
C ALA A 362 -9.22 -1.03 -5.73
N GLY A 363 -10.12 -1.67 -6.44
CA GLY A 363 -10.70 -1.17 -7.67
C GLY A 363 -12.22 -1.05 -7.59
N SER A 364 -12.93 -1.68 -8.53
CA SER A 364 -14.40 -1.78 -8.46
C SER A 364 -14.83 -2.69 -7.32
N THR A 365 -16.11 -2.66 -6.98
CA THR A 365 -16.70 -3.43 -5.87
C THR A 365 -16.17 -4.85 -5.78
N GLY A 366 -15.55 -5.17 -4.64
CA GLY A 366 -15.04 -6.50 -4.35
C GLY A 366 -13.77 -6.88 -5.08
N ARG A 367 -13.24 -6.03 -5.96
CA ARG A 367 -11.91 -6.24 -6.54
C ARG A 367 -10.83 -5.69 -5.64
N VAL A 368 -9.93 -6.57 -5.22
CA VAL A 368 -8.74 -6.23 -4.45
C VAL A 368 -7.54 -6.95 -5.04
N ASP A 369 -6.49 -6.22 -5.28
CA ASP A 369 -5.19 -6.68 -5.74
C ASP A 369 -4.19 -6.63 -4.58
N PHE A 370 -3.38 -7.66 -4.43
CA PHE A 370 -2.45 -7.86 -3.31
C PHE A 370 -1.04 -8.06 -3.81
N ILE A 371 -0.08 -7.64 -3.02
CA ILE A 371 1.35 -7.95 -3.18
C ILE A 371 1.94 -8.27 -1.81
N TRP A 372 2.88 -9.22 -1.76
CA TRP A 372 3.66 -9.52 -0.57
C TRP A 372 4.98 -10.19 -0.91
N LEU A 373 5.90 -10.22 0.05
CA LEU A 373 7.13 -11.01 -0.04
C LEU A 373 6.87 -12.41 0.50
N ASN A 374 7.34 -13.44 -0.20
CA ASN A 374 7.25 -14.81 0.27
C ASN A 374 8.57 -15.56 0.15
N SER A 375 8.85 -16.37 1.16
CA SER A 375 9.92 -17.40 1.14
C SER A 375 9.28 -18.78 1.26
N PRO A 376 9.77 -19.80 0.55
CA PRO A 376 9.32 -21.18 0.77
C PRO A 376 9.71 -21.73 2.14
N ASP A 377 10.65 -21.08 2.84
CA ASP A 377 11.12 -21.47 4.16
C ASP A 377 10.22 -20.87 5.25
N TYR A 378 9.99 -21.64 6.34
CA TYR A 378 9.16 -21.18 7.47
C TYR A 378 9.90 -20.27 8.45
N THR A 379 11.22 -20.32 8.46
CA THR A 379 12.09 -19.49 9.32
C THR A 379 13.28 -19.02 8.49
N PRO A 380 13.07 -18.10 7.54
CA PRO A 380 14.15 -17.67 6.65
C PRO A 380 15.31 -17.04 7.42
N THR A 381 16.53 -17.42 7.05
CA THR A 381 17.76 -16.98 7.72
C THR A 381 18.87 -16.60 6.73
N ASP A 382 19.79 -15.74 7.17
CA ASP A 382 21.01 -15.39 6.44
C ASP A 382 21.95 -16.58 6.29
N ALA A 383 22.03 -17.42 7.31
CA ALA A 383 22.93 -18.59 7.31
C ALA A 383 22.56 -19.61 6.23
N GLU A 384 21.28 -19.75 5.93
CA GLU A 384 20.78 -20.68 4.91
C GLU A 384 20.61 -20.00 3.55
N GLN A 385 20.79 -18.67 3.49
CA GLN A 385 20.54 -17.86 2.32
C GLN A 385 19.13 -18.12 1.75
N SER A 386 18.13 -18.10 2.63
CA SER A 386 16.74 -18.40 2.30
C SER A 386 16.24 -17.48 1.18
N PRO A 387 15.65 -18.03 0.11
CA PRO A 387 15.24 -17.23 -1.05
C PRO A 387 13.89 -16.53 -0.81
N TRP A 388 13.75 -15.31 -1.32
CA TRP A 388 12.52 -14.55 -1.32
C TRP A 388 12.08 -14.17 -2.72
N TYR A 389 10.77 -14.08 -2.87
CA TYR A 389 10.08 -13.73 -4.11
C TYR A 389 9.01 -12.69 -3.82
N VAL A 390 8.53 -12.01 -4.86
CA VAL A 390 7.33 -11.17 -4.79
C VAL A 390 6.16 -11.94 -5.35
N THR A 391 5.08 -12.03 -4.58
CA THR A 391 3.82 -12.66 -5.00
C THR A 391 2.76 -11.60 -5.20
N PHE A 392 2.00 -11.76 -6.26
CA PHE A 392 0.77 -11.02 -6.56
C PHE A 392 -0.45 -11.94 -6.41
N ALA A 393 -1.54 -11.40 -5.86
CA ALA A 393 -2.84 -12.07 -5.89
C ALA A 393 -3.96 -11.09 -6.20
N GLN A 394 -5.09 -11.62 -6.66
CA GLN A 394 -6.29 -10.86 -6.92
C GLN A 394 -7.54 -11.60 -6.45
N THR A 395 -8.48 -10.85 -5.89
CA THR A 395 -9.88 -11.26 -5.75
C THR A 395 -10.80 -10.30 -6.49
N THR A 396 -11.97 -10.77 -6.96
CA THR A 396 -13.05 -9.95 -7.53
C THR A 396 -14.35 -10.10 -6.75
N ASN A 397 -14.32 -10.86 -5.68
CA ASN A 397 -15.42 -11.07 -4.76
C ASN A 397 -14.99 -10.85 -3.29
N GLY A 398 -14.16 -9.85 -3.05
CA GLY A 398 -13.60 -9.51 -1.74
C GLY A 398 -14.65 -9.14 -0.68
N THR A 399 -15.88 -8.82 -1.08
CA THR A 399 -17.01 -8.56 -0.16
C THR A 399 -17.82 -9.81 0.20
N ASP A 400 -17.50 -10.96 -0.39
CA ASP A 400 -18.17 -12.21 -0.06
C ASP A 400 -17.68 -12.77 1.29
N ALA A 401 -18.48 -13.58 1.93
CA ALA A 401 -18.08 -14.27 3.17
C ALA A 401 -16.92 -15.27 2.97
N ALA A 402 -16.68 -15.71 1.74
CA ALA A 402 -15.61 -16.62 1.35
C ALA A 402 -15.01 -16.17 0.00
N PRO A 403 -14.22 -15.11 -0.01
CA PRO A 403 -13.58 -14.62 -1.23
C PRO A 403 -12.59 -15.64 -1.78
N LYS A 404 -12.40 -15.60 -3.10
CA LYS A 404 -11.45 -16.47 -3.80
C LYS A 404 -10.28 -15.63 -4.29
N PHE A 405 -9.08 -16.12 -4.09
CA PHE A 405 -7.84 -15.45 -4.48
C PHE A 405 -7.13 -16.24 -5.57
N ASN A 406 -6.74 -15.57 -6.64
CA ASN A 406 -5.83 -16.07 -7.65
C ASN A 406 -4.45 -15.49 -7.41
N GLN A 407 -3.42 -16.33 -7.38
CA GLN A 407 -2.07 -16.00 -6.98
C GLN A 407 -1.06 -16.36 -8.06
N THR A 408 -0.04 -15.52 -8.25
CA THR A 408 1.11 -15.76 -9.13
C THR A 408 2.37 -15.08 -8.61
N SER A 409 3.56 -15.54 -9.05
CA SER A 409 4.79 -14.79 -8.82
C SER A 409 4.78 -13.50 -9.64
N ALA A 410 5.12 -12.37 -9.02
CA ALA A 410 5.34 -11.09 -9.68
C ALA A 410 6.83 -10.88 -9.99
N SER A 411 7.76 -11.35 -9.13
CA SER A 411 9.18 -11.35 -9.45
C SER A 411 9.54 -12.47 -10.43
N SER A 412 10.44 -12.18 -11.37
CA SER A 412 10.92 -13.14 -12.35
C SER A 412 11.92 -14.17 -11.79
N GLY A 413 12.39 -13.96 -10.55
CA GLY A 413 13.36 -14.79 -9.87
C GLY A 413 13.48 -14.41 -8.41
N ILE A 414 14.56 -14.87 -7.77
CA ILE A 414 14.90 -14.51 -6.40
C ILE A 414 15.16 -13.00 -6.34
N MET A 415 14.43 -12.29 -5.48
CA MET A 415 14.60 -10.85 -5.27
C MET A 415 15.41 -10.51 -4.02
N HIS A 416 15.58 -11.47 -3.11
CA HIS A 416 16.38 -11.35 -1.91
C HIS A 416 16.78 -12.74 -1.40
N VAL A 417 17.90 -12.83 -0.69
CA VAL A 417 18.31 -14.01 0.07
C VAL A 417 18.70 -13.64 1.49
N GLY A 418 18.32 -14.48 2.44
CA GLY A 418 18.60 -14.30 3.87
C GLY A 418 17.35 -14.15 4.71
N GLY A 419 17.51 -13.65 5.93
CA GLY A 419 16.42 -13.25 6.78
C GLY A 419 15.85 -11.89 6.38
N ILE A 420 14.67 -11.56 6.88
CA ILE A 420 14.14 -10.18 6.85
C ILE A 420 13.81 -9.82 8.29
N CYS A 421 14.37 -8.73 8.77
CA CYS A 421 14.04 -8.21 10.09
C CYS A 421 12.88 -7.23 9.97
N THR A 422 11.78 -7.51 10.67
CA THR A 422 10.54 -6.77 10.62
C THR A 422 10.32 -5.85 11.83
N ASN A 423 11.33 -5.75 12.70
CA ASN A 423 11.27 -4.99 13.96
C ASN A 423 11.67 -3.49 13.79
N GLY A 424 11.51 -2.91 12.60
CA GLY A 424 11.79 -1.52 12.33
C GLY A 424 13.21 -1.09 12.77
N ILE A 425 13.32 0.01 13.49
CA ILE A 425 14.61 0.55 13.97
C ILE A 425 15.39 -0.44 14.86
N PHE A 426 14.72 -1.36 15.55
CA PHE A 426 15.41 -2.35 16.40
C PHE A 426 16.21 -3.37 15.62
N CYS A 427 15.94 -3.54 14.34
CA CYS A 427 16.75 -4.40 13.47
C CYS A 427 18.19 -3.95 13.40
N THR A 428 18.45 -2.65 13.45
CA THR A 428 19.80 -2.08 13.42
C THR A 428 20.58 -2.31 14.72
N VAL A 429 19.86 -2.37 15.86
CA VAL A 429 20.46 -2.61 17.17
C VAL A 429 20.70 -4.11 17.41
N ASN A 430 19.84 -4.97 16.89
CA ASN A 430 19.88 -6.42 17.09
C ASN A 430 20.58 -7.17 15.96
N SER A 431 21.27 -6.46 15.06
CA SER A 431 21.97 -7.04 13.89
C SER A 431 21.04 -7.88 12.99
N GLY A 432 19.78 -7.46 12.84
CA GLY A 432 18.85 -8.06 11.91
C GLY A 432 19.12 -7.62 10.46
N ASN A 433 18.77 -8.46 9.50
CA ASN A 433 18.89 -8.12 8.07
C ASN A 433 17.83 -7.05 7.69
N ARG A 434 18.29 -5.86 7.33
CA ARG A 434 17.50 -4.68 6.93
C ARG A 434 17.69 -4.31 5.47
N ASP A 435 18.24 -5.19 4.66
CA ASP A 435 18.61 -4.88 3.27
C ASP A 435 17.40 -4.40 2.44
N LEU A 436 16.19 -4.87 2.74
CA LEU A 436 14.97 -4.47 2.04
C LEU A 436 14.25 -3.28 2.67
N ALA A 437 14.67 -2.87 3.87
CA ALA A 437 13.95 -1.93 4.73
C ALA A 437 12.50 -2.40 5.02
N ASP A 438 11.44 -1.57 4.90
CA ASP A 438 10.16 -1.86 5.54
C ASP A 438 8.94 -1.92 4.61
N SER A 439 9.04 -1.57 3.32
CA SER A 439 7.84 -1.45 2.50
C SER A 439 8.01 -1.87 1.03
N ILE A 440 6.89 -2.27 0.46
CA ILE A 440 6.61 -2.45 -0.96
C ILE A 440 5.32 -1.69 -1.27
N SER A 441 4.93 -1.53 -2.54
CA SER A 441 3.71 -0.77 -2.85
C SER A 441 3.01 -1.29 -4.11
N ILE A 442 1.69 -1.13 -4.14
CA ILE A 442 0.82 -1.51 -5.26
C ILE A 442 -0.24 -0.43 -5.47
N VAL A 443 -0.54 -0.12 -6.73
CA VAL A 443 -1.73 0.66 -7.12
C VAL A 443 -2.35 0.05 -8.37
N ILE A 444 -3.61 0.39 -8.64
CA ILE A 444 -4.29 -0.03 -9.86
C ILE A 444 -4.17 1.08 -10.91
N ASP A 445 -3.62 0.76 -12.06
CA ASP A 445 -3.38 1.69 -13.14
C ASP A 445 -4.67 2.08 -13.91
N ARG A 446 -4.54 2.99 -14.87
CA ARG A 446 -5.63 3.45 -15.75
C ARG A 446 -6.35 2.32 -16.48
N GLY A 447 -5.63 1.28 -16.85
CA GLY A 447 -6.17 0.14 -17.58
C GLY A 447 -6.77 -0.94 -16.68
N GLY A 448 -6.68 -0.77 -15.36
CA GLY A 448 -7.09 -1.74 -14.38
C GLY A 448 -6.06 -2.83 -14.12
N SER A 449 -4.79 -2.65 -14.52
CA SER A 449 -3.70 -3.54 -14.11
C SER A 449 -3.08 -3.07 -12.81
N ALA A 450 -2.42 -3.98 -12.12
CA ALA A 450 -1.64 -3.67 -10.94
C ALA A 450 -0.26 -3.16 -11.32
N ALA A 451 0.09 -1.98 -10.85
CA ALA A 451 1.43 -1.41 -10.86
C ALA A 451 2.07 -1.66 -9.50
N LEU A 452 3.17 -2.38 -9.49
CA LEU A 452 3.86 -2.89 -8.31
C LEU A 452 5.25 -2.30 -8.22
N VAL A 453 5.76 -2.08 -7.01
CA VAL A 453 7.18 -1.75 -6.79
C VAL A 453 7.69 -2.45 -5.55
N TRP A 454 8.96 -2.88 -5.63
CA TRP A 454 9.65 -3.52 -4.52
C TRP A 454 11.14 -3.24 -4.57
N THR A 455 11.79 -3.40 -3.42
CA THR A 455 13.26 -3.45 -3.32
C THR A 455 13.75 -4.79 -3.84
N ASP A 456 14.71 -4.80 -4.74
CA ASP A 456 15.29 -6.01 -5.35
C ASP A 456 16.80 -6.04 -5.11
N GLN A 457 17.27 -7.08 -4.46
CA GLN A 457 18.70 -7.35 -4.20
C GLN A 457 19.23 -8.49 -5.06
N GLY A 458 18.33 -9.25 -5.70
CA GLY A 458 18.66 -10.48 -6.41
C GLY A 458 19.06 -11.62 -5.46
N ALA A 459 19.81 -12.58 -5.97
CA ALA A 459 20.26 -13.77 -5.24
C ALA A 459 21.63 -13.58 -4.57
N VAL A 460 21.88 -12.41 -3.98
CA VAL A 460 23.16 -12.06 -3.34
C VAL A 460 22.90 -11.53 -1.93
N LEU A 461 23.33 -12.28 -0.93
CA LEU A 461 23.22 -11.87 0.48
C LEU A 461 23.99 -10.55 0.71
N HIS A 462 23.34 -9.56 1.30
CA HIS A 462 23.85 -8.21 1.52
C HIS A 462 24.40 -7.54 0.24
N GLY A 463 23.83 -7.89 -0.91
CA GLY A 463 24.14 -7.27 -2.19
C GLY A 463 23.54 -5.88 -2.34
N PRO A 464 23.85 -5.20 -3.45
CA PRO A 464 23.24 -3.90 -3.76
C PRO A 464 21.74 -4.03 -3.95
N THR A 465 20.99 -3.07 -3.42
CA THR A 465 19.54 -2.97 -3.58
C THR A 465 19.16 -1.99 -4.67
N GLN A 466 18.12 -2.33 -5.41
CA GLN A 466 17.58 -1.59 -6.53
C GLN A 466 16.06 -1.54 -6.43
N ILE A 467 15.42 -0.61 -7.10
CA ILE A 467 13.97 -0.58 -7.21
C ILE A 467 13.52 -1.24 -8.51
N THR A 468 12.66 -2.23 -8.38
CA THR A 468 12.02 -2.91 -9.50
C THR A 468 10.54 -2.56 -9.55
N TYR A 469 10.06 -2.20 -10.73
CA TYR A 469 8.66 -2.00 -11.07
C TYR A 469 8.12 -3.26 -11.73
N GLY A 470 6.91 -3.65 -11.35
CA GLY A 470 6.15 -4.71 -11.99
C GLY A 470 4.81 -4.20 -12.48
N CYS A 471 4.39 -4.65 -13.65
CA CYS A 471 3.02 -4.46 -14.10
C CYS A 471 2.37 -5.80 -14.34
N VAL A 472 1.25 -6.06 -13.65
CA VAL A 472 0.52 -7.33 -13.74
C VAL A 472 -0.88 -7.08 -14.28
N THR A 473 -1.21 -7.72 -15.39
CA THR A 473 -2.57 -7.75 -15.94
C THR A 473 -3.26 -9.02 -15.47
N ALA A 474 -4.20 -8.87 -14.55
CA ALA A 474 -5.03 -9.98 -14.09
C ALA A 474 -6.43 -9.86 -14.68
N GLN A 475 -6.97 -10.97 -15.20
CA GLN A 475 -8.31 -11.07 -15.74
C GLN A 475 -9.08 -12.13 -14.98
N GLN A 476 -9.93 -11.70 -14.08
CA GLN A 476 -11.05 -12.50 -13.65
C GLN A 476 -12.28 -12.06 -14.45
N SER A 477 -13.03 -13.02 -14.96
CA SER A 477 -14.02 -12.94 -16.02
C SER A 477 -15.28 -12.12 -15.74
N ALA A 478 -15.23 -10.98 -15.03
CA ALA A 478 -16.40 -10.15 -14.76
C ALA A 478 -16.13 -8.66 -14.48
N ILE A 479 -14.95 -8.13 -14.75
CA ILE A 479 -14.65 -6.76 -14.41
C ILE A 479 -14.92 -5.85 -15.59
N SER A 480 -15.93 -4.99 -15.47
CA SER A 480 -16.42 -4.15 -16.57
C SER A 480 -15.48 -3.00 -16.97
N TRP A 481 -14.49 -2.66 -16.18
CA TRP A 481 -13.57 -1.54 -16.46
C TRP A 481 -12.12 -1.96 -16.74
N ALA A 482 -11.71 -3.13 -16.38
CA ALA A 482 -10.45 -3.72 -16.81
C ALA A 482 -10.63 -4.34 -18.19
N LYS A 483 -10.41 -3.56 -19.26
CA LYS A 483 -10.28 -4.14 -20.60
C LYS A 483 -8.94 -4.87 -20.67
N ALA A 484 -9.02 -6.17 -20.80
CA ALA A 484 -7.88 -7.03 -21.03
C ALA A 484 -6.90 -6.45 -22.06
N GLY A 485 -5.63 -6.36 -21.68
CA GLY A 485 -4.53 -6.08 -22.59
C GLY A 485 -4.37 -4.61 -23.02
N THR A 486 -5.07 -3.64 -22.38
CA THR A 486 -4.84 -2.21 -22.63
C THR A 486 -3.91 -1.57 -21.60
N SER A 487 -3.74 -2.21 -20.46
CA SER A 487 -2.89 -1.77 -19.37
C SER A 487 -1.47 -2.26 -19.54
N CYS A 488 -0.57 -1.70 -18.78
CA CYS A 488 0.87 -1.86 -18.96
C CYS A 488 1.38 -1.45 -20.37
N LYS A 489 0.58 -0.73 -21.14
CA LYS A 489 0.96 -0.30 -22.50
C LYS A 489 1.31 1.18 -22.61
N GLY A 490 1.15 1.93 -21.51
CA GLY A 490 1.26 3.37 -21.57
C GLY A 490 0.09 4.04 -22.31
N PRO A 491 0.01 5.36 -22.34
CA PRO A 491 -0.90 6.07 -23.22
C PRO A 491 -0.62 5.61 -24.66
N ALA A 492 -1.67 5.36 -25.43
CA ALA A 492 -1.51 5.25 -26.87
C ALA A 492 -0.79 6.54 -27.32
N GLY A 493 0.38 6.39 -27.92
CA GLY A 493 1.13 7.55 -28.44
C GLY A 493 0.23 8.43 -29.32
N PRO A 494 0.60 9.70 -29.50
CA PRO A 494 -0.18 10.65 -30.25
C PRO A 494 -0.46 10.16 -31.68
#